data_0237588a7815c013a294908ea62eb221
#
_entry.id   0237588a7815c013a294908ea62eb221
#
_cell.length_a   1.000
_cell.length_b   1.000
_cell.length_c   1.000
_cell.angle_alpha   90.00
_cell.angle_beta   90.00
_cell.angle_gamma   90.00
#
_symmetry.space_group_name_H-M   'P 1'
#
loop_
_entity.id
_entity.type
_entity.pdbx_description
1 polymer ?
#
loop_
_entity_poly.entity_id
_entity_poly.type
_entity_poly.pdbx_seq_one_letter_code
_entity_poly.pdbx_strand_id
1 'polypeptide(L)'
;MLLADNINRLMEDRNISNNQLGKELDLSTETIRNWRNGIKVPTVDKLLKLANYFSVSLDTLMGAPVYTEQMVALPLVGAVSAGSLEILTEDDWKDNCSVSVKMLQGRPQKECVTIEVIGDSMTPYLLPGDILIVHRQAHAVNGNIVVIYDPTINGYTVKKFSQNGDTVTLSPYNKDYKPMQYTNPSEQQLMIYGVCVGLERKLV
;
A
#
# COMPACT_ATOMS: atom_id res chain seq x y z
N MET A 1 30.82 10.23 -3.00
CA MET A 1 30.67 11.10 -1.84
C MET A 1 29.76 10.45 -0.80
N LEU A 2 28.49 10.19 -1.05
CA LEU A 2 27.57 9.60 -0.06
C LEU A 2 28.07 8.37 0.70
N LEU A 3 28.74 7.42 0.03
CA LEU A 3 29.26 6.22 0.68
C LEU A 3 30.37 6.55 1.72
N ALA A 4 31.32 7.41 1.37
CA ALA A 4 32.42 7.82 2.27
C ALA A 4 31.85 8.54 3.50
N ASP A 5 30.88 9.42 3.31
CA ASP A 5 30.22 10.18 4.38
C ASP A 5 29.48 9.22 5.33
N ASN A 6 28.78 8.21 4.79
CA ASN A 6 28.10 7.20 5.60
C ASN A 6 29.07 6.30 6.37
N ILE A 7 30.16 5.87 5.75
CA ILE A 7 31.22 5.11 6.47
C ILE A 7 31.77 5.95 7.61
N ASN A 8 32.05 7.23 7.39
CA ASN A 8 32.53 8.13 8.42
C ASN A 8 31.55 8.22 9.58
N ARG A 9 30.28 8.54 9.29
CA ARG A 9 29.22 8.65 10.29
C ARG A 9 29.05 7.35 11.09
N LEU A 10 28.97 6.19 10.44
CA LEU A 10 28.81 4.89 11.12
C LEU A 10 30.00 4.54 12.02
N MET A 11 31.20 4.93 11.63
CA MET A 11 32.39 4.74 12.46
C MET A 11 32.41 5.71 13.65
N GLU A 12 32.00 6.94 13.47
CA GLU A 12 31.85 7.95 14.53
C GLU A 12 30.80 7.56 15.55
N ASP A 13 29.61 7.16 15.10
CA ASP A 13 28.48 6.71 15.93
C ASP A 13 28.88 5.56 16.87
N ARG A 14 29.83 4.69 16.44
CA ARG A 14 30.33 3.56 17.23
C ARG A 14 31.70 3.81 17.85
N ASN A 15 32.26 4.96 17.67
CA ASN A 15 33.62 5.33 18.13
C ASN A 15 34.70 4.33 17.69
N ILE A 16 34.67 3.91 16.42
CA ILE A 16 35.56 2.89 15.85
C ILE A 16 36.67 3.55 15.03
N SER A 17 37.92 3.16 15.30
CA SER A 17 39.10 3.60 14.54
C SER A 17 39.28 2.80 13.24
N ASN A 18 40.07 3.38 12.29
CA ASN A 18 40.43 2.69 11.05
C ASN A 18 41.15 1.36 11.30
N ASN A 19 41.96 1.30 12.37
CA ASN A 19 42.72 0.08 12.73
C ASN A 19 41.77 -1.03 13.27
N GLN A 20 40.80 -0.65 14.10
CA GLN A 20 39.79 -1.58 14.61
C GLN A 20 38.92 -2.14 13.49
N LEU A 21 38.36 -1.27 12.64
CA LEU A 21 37.56 -1.71 11.50
C LEU A 21 38.36 -2.57 10.52
N GLY A 22 39.64 -2.22 10.28
CA GLY A 22 40.51 -3.01 9.43
C GLY A 22 40.73 -4.40 9.96
N LYS A 23 40.98 -4.58 11.27
CA LYS A 23 41.14 -5.89 11.91
C LYS A 23 39.86 -6.75 11.80
N GLU A 24 38.69 -6.16 12.07
CA GLU A 24 37.42 -6.89 12.03
C GLU A 24 37.06 -7.38 10.62
N LEU A 25 37.42 -6.59 9.60
CA LEU A 25 37.11 -6.92 8.20
C LEU A 25 38.26 -7.66 7.47
N ASP A 26 39.36 -7.91 8.16
CA ASP A 26 40.61 -8.47 7.57
C ASP A 26 41.13 -7.58 6.41
N LEU A 27 41.29 -6.30 6.69
CA LEU A 27 41.72 -5.29 5.73
C LEU A 27 42.80 -4.38 6.34
N SER A 28 43.64 -3.79 5.48
CA SER A 28 44.63 -2.82 5.94
C SER A 28 43.95 -1.50 6.38
N THR A 29 44.55 -0.87 7.39
CA THR A 29 44.14 0.46 7.87
C THR A 29 44.10 1.49 6.73
N GLU A 30 45.01 1.37 5.78
CA GLU A 30 45.05 2.24 4.60
C GLU A 30 43.86 2.03 3.67
N THR A 31 43.40 0.79 3.51
CA THR A 31 42.18 0.50 2.74
C THR A 31 40.97 1.23 3.33
N ILE A 32 40.78 1.15 4.65
CA ILE A 32 39.70 1.83 5.34
C ILE A 32 39.84 3.35 5.17
N ARG A 33 41.04 3.91 5.32
CA ARG A 33 41.31 5.34 5.12
C ARG A 33 40.91 5.79 3.70
N ASN A 34 41.31 5.00 2.67
CA ASN A 34 40.98 5.32 1.28
C ASN A 34 39.47 5.33 1.01
N TRP A 35 38.70 4.43 1.64
CA TRP A 35 37.23 4.43 1.54
C TRP A 35 36.60 5.64 2.21
N ARG A 36 37.05 5.98 3.41
CA ARG A 36 36.61 7.15 4.19
C ARG A 36 36.87 8.47 3.48
N ASN A 37 37.96 8.57 2.75
CA ASN A 37 38.34 9.75 1.99
C ASN A 37 37.77 9.76 0.56
N GLY A 38 37.00 8.74 0.16
CA GLY A 38 36.44 8.64 -1.19
C GLY A 38 37.48 8.41 -2.30
N ILE A 39 38.73 8.04 -1.93
CA ILE A 39 39.82 7.78 -2.88
C ILE A 39 39.61 6.48 -3.65
N LYS A 40 39.06 5.46 -2.97
CA LYS A 40 38.71 4.16 -3.55
C LYS A 40 37.32 3.75 -3.12
N VAL A 41 36.62 3.03 -4.00
CA VAL A 41 35.33 2.43 -3.70
C VAL A 41 35.52 0.94 -3.34
N PRO A 42 34.90 0.45 -2.25
CA PRO A 42 34.93 -0.97 -1.93
C PRO A 42 34.29 -1.81 -3.02
N THR A 43 34.76 -3.05 -3.21
CA THR A 43 34.08 -4.05 -4.03
C THR A 43 32.77 -4.49 -3.35
N VAL A 44 31.85 -5.13 -4.11
CA VAL A 44 30.56 -5.59 -3.59
C VAL A 44 30.70 -6.46 -2.37
N ASP A 45 31.65 -7.42 -2.37
CA ASP A 45 31.91 -8.30 -1.21
C ASP A 45 32.29 -7.51 0.04
N LYS A 46 33.09 -6.46 -0.12
CA LYS A 46 33.53 -5.59 0.98
C LYS A 46 32.41 -4.67 1.45
N LEU A 47 31.54 -4.20 0.54
CA LEU A 47 30.33 -3.46 0.88
C LEU A 47 29.38 -4.33 1.73
N LEU A 48 29.18 -5.60 1.37
CA LEU A 48 28.37 -6.54 2.14
C LEU A 48 28.97 -6.79 3.54
N LYS A 49 30.30 -6.96 3.64
CA LYS A 49 30.98 -7.07 4.94
C LYS A 49 30.80 -5.84 5.80
N LEU A 50 30.91 -4.64 5.22
CA LEU A 50 30.69 -3.37 5.93
C LEU A 50 29.23 -3.24 6.41
N ALA A 51 28.25 -3.53 5.54
CA ALA A 51 26.85 -3.47 5.86
C ALA A 51 26.50 -4.42 7.02
N ASN A 52 26.98 -5.66 6.97
CA ASN A 52 26.80 -6.64 8.03
C ASN A 52 27.47 -6.20 9.35
N TYR A 53 28.71 -5.71 9.29
CA TYR A 53 29.44 -5.24 10.47
C TYR A 53 28.71 -4.10 11.18
N PHE A 54 28.21 -3.15 10.40
CA PHE A 54 27.42 -2.02 10.93
C PHE A 54 25.94 -2.36 11.15
N SER A 55 25.49 -3.57 10.84
CA SER A 55 24.08 -3.98 10.95
C SER A 55 23.12 -3.01 10.24
N VAL A 56 23.51 -2.55 9.05
CA VAL A 56 22.72 -1.68 8.18
C VAL A 56 22.48 -2.35 6.83
N SER A 57 21.44 -1.93 6.11
CA SER A 57 21.24 -2.39 4.74
C SER A 57 22.31 -1.83 3.80
N LEU A 58 22.57 -2.51 2.68
CA LEU A 58 23.47 -2.02 1.64
C LEU A 58 23.01 -0.66 1.10
N ASP A 59 21.69 -0.46 0.94
CA ASP A 59 21.10 0.79 0.51
C ASP A 59 21.42 1.93 1.49
N THR A 60 21.30 1.67 2.80
CA THR A 60 21.67 2.64 3.84
C THR A 60 23.14 2.98 3.78
N LEU A 61 24.01 1.97 3.61
CA LEU A 61 25.46 2.18 3.50
C LEU A 61 25.80 3.00 2.25
N MET A 62 25.16 2.73 1.12
CA MET A 62 25.39 3.43 -0.15
C MET A 62 24.80 4.83 -0.18
N GLY A 63 23.99 5.19 0.82
CA GLY A 63 23.29 6.47 0.87
C GLY A 63 22.13 6.55 -0.12
N ALA A 64 21.61 5.40 -0.53
CA ALA A 64 20.34 5.38 -1.19
C ALA A 64 19.30 6.03 -0.26
N PRO A 65 18.40 6.85 -0.78
CA PRO A 65 17.35 7.41 0.05
C PRO A 65 16.63 6.24 0.71
N VAL A 66 16.57 6.23 2.05
CA VAL A 66 15.67 5.33 2.76
C VAL A 66 14.28 5.75 2.30
N TYR A 67 13.70 4.99 1.41
CA TYR A 67 12.29 5.13 1.10
C TYR A 67 11.53 4.67 2.34
N THR A 68 11.44 5.53 3.34
CA THR A 68 10.43 5.38 4.38
C THR A 68 9.12 5.44 3.64
N GLU A 69 8.42 4.33 3.61
CA GLU A 69 7.11 4.27 3.01
C GLU A 69 6.25 5.31 3.73
N GLN A 70 5.89 6.38 3.01
CA GLN A 70 5.06 7.42 3.60
C GLN A 70 3.70 6.80 3.86
N MET A 71 3.34 6.74 5.13
CA MET A 71 2.04 6.25 5.58
C MET A 71 1.10 7.43 5.78
N VAL A 72 -0.15 7.24 5.45
CA VAL A 72 -1.23 8.19 5.72
C VAL A 72 -2.37 7.47 6.42
N ALA A 73 -3.04 8.18 7.30
CA ALA A 73 -4.25 7.69 7.93
C ALA A 73 -5.45 7.97 7.03
N LEU A 74 -6.21 6.93 6.69
CA LEU A 74 -7.49 7.04 6.00
C LEU A 74 -8.61 6.60 6.94
N PRO A 75 -9.76 7.28 6.92
CA PRO A 75 -10.89 6.88 7.75
C PRO A 75 -11.43 5.51 7.32
N LEU A 76 -11.73 4.65 8.28
CA LEU A 76 -12.48 3.42 8.08
C LEU A 76 -13.97 3.74 8.16
N VAL A 77 -14.66 3.71 7.02
CA VAL A 77 -16.05 4.19 6.89
C VAL A 77 -17.09 3.08 6.99
N GLY A 78 -16.70 1.87 7.28
CA GLY A 78 -17.61 0.75 7.46
C GLY A 78 -17.06 -0.59 7.00
N ALA A 79 -17.93 -1.60 7.01
CA ALA A 79 -17.62 -2.95 6.58
C ALA A 79 -18.64 -3.45 5.55
N VAL A 80 -18.19 -4.05 4.45
CA VAL A 80 -19.05 -4.51 3.35
C VAL A 80 -19.35 -5.98 3.48
N SER A 81 -20.63 -6.32 3.67
CA SER A 81 -21.12 -7.70 3.55
C SER A 81 -21.88 -7.93 2.24
N ALA A 82 -22.11 -9.19 1.90
CA ALA A 82 -22.90 -9.57 0.72
C ALA A 82 -24.39 -9.16 0.80
N GLY A 83 -24.82 -8.43 1.84
CA GLY A 83 -26.23 -8.17 2.08
C GLY A 83 -26.64 -6.76 2.49
N SER A 84 -25.80 -5.99 3.15
CA SER A 84 -26.04 -4.56 3.46
C SER A 84 -24.80 -3.94 4.03
N LEU A 85 -24.44 -2.77 3.57
CA LEU A 85 -23.48 -1.89 4.18
C LEU A 85 -24.20 -0.66 4.69
N GLU A 86 -24.08 -0.38 5.98
CA GLU A 86 -24.25 0.97 6.46
C GLU A 86 -22.92 1.70 6.26
N ILE A 87 -22.85 2.62 5.29
CA ILE A 87 -21.75 3.59 5.28
C ILE A 87 -22.05 4.55 6.44
N LEU A 88 -21.15 4.54 7.39
CA LEU A 88 -21.16 5.47 8.51
C LEU A 88 -21.08 6.90 7.96
N THR A 89 -21.82 7.82 8.53
CA THR A 89 -21.68 9.26 8.24
C THR A 89 -20.29 9.72 8.70
N GLU A 90 -19.79 10.84 8.17
CA GLU A 90 -18.45 11.36 8.55
C GLU A 90 -18.29 11.55 10.07
N ASP A 91 -19.38 11.81 10.79
CA ASP A 91 -19.41 11.96 12.24
C ASP A 91 -19.22 10.61 13.00
N ASP A 92 -19.47 9.49 12.32
CA ASP A 92 -19.36 8.13 12.88
C ASP A 92 -18.01 7.46 12.61
N TRP A 93 -17.10 8.11 11.87
CA TRP A 93 -15.79 7.57 11.55
C TRP A 93 -14.89 7.59 12.78
N LYS A 94 -14.79 6.46 13.47
CA LYS A 94 -14.05 6.36 14.75
C LYS A 94 -12.63 5.81 14.58
N ASP A 95 -12.40 5.04 13.53
CA ASP A 95 -11.13 4.36 13.29
C ASP A 95 -10.43 4.88 12.04
N ASN A 96 -9.10 4.79 12.04
CA ASN A 96 -8.27 5.09 10.89
C ASN A 96 -7.39 3.90 10.54
N CYS A 97 -7.27 3.60 9.25
CA CYS A 97 -6.31 2.65 8.74
C CYS A 97 -5.08 3.41 8.24
N SER A 98 -3.89 2.96 8.66
CA SER A 98 -2.63 3.49 8.16
C SER A 98 -2.26 2.76 6.88
N VAL A 99 -2.24 3.45 5.75
CA VAL A 99 -1.95 2.88 4.43
C VAL A 99 -0.77 3.57 3.77
N SER A 100 -0.05 2.88 2.89
CA SER A 100 1.02 3.49 2.12
C SER A 100 0.47 4.52 1.12
N VAL A 101 1.10 5.71 1.07
CA VAL A 101 0.77 6.76 0.08
C VAL A 101 0.80 6.22 -1.35
N LYS A 102 1.67 5.26 -1.65
CA LYS A 102 1.74 4.63 -2.98
C LYS A 102 0.45 3.94 -3.39
N MET A 103 -0.30 3.41 -2.42
CA MET A 103 -1.59 2.76 -2.70
C MET A 103 -2.67 3.74 -3.16
N LEU A 104 -2.52 5.03 -2.88
CA LEU A 104 -3.43 6.07 -3.39
C LEU A 104 -3.25 6.32 -4.88
N GLN A 105 -2.15 5.86 -5.49
CA GLN A 105 -1.87 6.00 -6.93
C GLN A 105 -1.99 7.45 -7.42
N GLY A 106 -1.51 8.42 -6.61
CA GLY A 106 -1.56 9.85 -6.89
C GLY A 106 -2.90 10.55 -6.59
N ARG A 107 -3.87 9.85 -6.04
CA ARG A 107 -5.17 10.43 -5.65
C ARG A 107 -5.07 11.24 -4.36
N PRO A 108 -5.85 12.32 -4.21
CA PRO A 108 -5.85 13.12 -2.98
C PRO A 108 -6.31 12.29 -1.78
N GLN A 109 -5.55 12.34 -0.67
CA GLN A 109 -5.87 11.62 0.56
C GLN A 109 -7.30 11.89 1.06
N LYS A 110 -7.75 13.16 1.01
CA LYS A 110 -9.09 13.59 1.46
C LYS A 110 -10.25 12.97 0.67
N GLU A 111 -9.97 12.44 -0.52
CA GLU A 111 -10.95 11.80 -1.39
C GLU A 111 -10.90 10.27 -1.25
N CYS A 112 -10.01 9.74 -0.39
CA CYS A 112 -9.85 8.32 -0.17
C CYS A 112 -10.34 7.92 1.22
N VAL A 113 -10.96 6.75 1.29
CA VAL A 113 -11.43 6.10 2.52
C VAL A 113 -11.05 4.64 2.52
N THR A 114 -11.17 3.97 3.66
CA THR A 114 -11.01 2.53 3.75
C THR A 114 -12.33 1.84 4.11
N ILE A 115 -12.51 0.62 3.61
CA ILE A 115 -13.70 -0.22 3.84
C ILE A 115 -13.24 -1.65 4.09
N GLU A 116 -13.74 -2.30 5.14
CA GLU A 116 -13.46 -3.71 5.42
C GLU A 116 -14.39 -4.63 4.61
N VAL A 117 -13.84 -5.69 4.04
CA VAL A 117 -14.60 -6.75 3.36
C VAL A 117 -15.05 -7.78 4.38
N ILE A 118 -16.37 -8.00 4.54
CA ILE A 118 -16.92 -9.02 5.44
C ILE A 118 -17.66 -10.16 4.71
N GLY A 119 -17.93 -10.02 3.42
CA GLY A 119 -18.58 -11.04 2.59
C GLY A 119 -17.59 -11.78 1.68
N ASP A 120 -18.04 -12.84 1.06
CA ASP A 120 -17.26 -13.75 0.21
C ASP A 120 -17.60 -13.69 -1.28
N SER A 121 -18.53 -12.81 -1.70
CA SER A 121 -18.97 -12.72 -3.11
C SER A 121 -17.86 -12.32 -4.08
N MET A 122 -16.75 -11.79 -3.59
CA MET A 122 -15.59 -11.38 -4.38
C MET A 122 -14.39 -12.34 -4.25
N THR A 123 -14.56 -13.48 -3.57
CA THR A 123 -13.50 -14.50 -3.46
C THR A 123 -13.25 -15.16 -4.82
N PRO A 124 -12.03 -15.59 -5.10
CA PRO A 124 -10.80 -15.48 -4.29
C PRO A 124 -10.08 -14.14 -4.42
N TYR A 125 -10.62 -13.18 -5.17
CA TYR A 125 -9.98 -11.90 -5.48
C TYR A 125 -9.90 -11.01 -4.23
N LEU A 126 -11.03 -10.85 -3.51
CA LEU A 126 -11.09 -10.22 -2.19
C LEU A 126 -11.54 -11.26 -1.17
N LEU A 127 -10.96 -11.22 0.03
CA LEU A 127 -11.28 -12.12 1.13
C LEU A 127 -11.90 -11.34 2.29
N PRO A 128 -12.74 -11.97 3.11
CA PRO A 128 -13.19 -11.37 4.36
C PRO A 128 -12.00 -10.94 5.23
N GLY A 129 -12.07 -9.73 5.79
CA GLY A 129 -10.99 -9.08 6.55
C GLY A 129 -10.02 -8.24 5.71
N ASP A 130 -10.13 -8.26 4.37
CA ASP A 130 -9.39 -7.32 3.52
C ASP A 130 -9.83 -5.89 3.78
N ILE A 131 -8.88 -4.96 3.78
CA ILE A 131 -9.16 -3.52 3.83
C ILE A 131 -9.00 -2.93 2.44
N LEU A 132 -10.10 -2.49 1.87
CA LEU A 132 -10.10 -1.81 0.56
C LEU A 132 -9.78 -0.34 0.73
N ILE A 133 -8.92 0.19 -0.14
CA ILE A 133 -8.70 1.63 -0.29
C ILE A 133 -9.59 2.09 -1.44
N VAL A 134 -10.53 2.98 -1.13
CA VAL A 134 -11.58 3.42 -2.04
C VAL A 134 -11.42 4.91 -2.32
N HIS A 135 -11.26 5.27 -3.58
CA HIS A 135 -11.35 6.65 -4.03
C HIS A 135 -12.80 7.01 -4.26
N ARG A 136 -13.31 7.99 -3.51
CA ARG A 136 -14.70 8.49 -3.63
C ARG A 136 -14.88 9.21 -4.96
N GLN A 137 -15.66 8.62 -5.85
CA GLN A 137 -16.00 9.18 -7.15
C GLN A 137 -17.29 8.55 -7.69
N ALA A 138 -18.08 9.32 -8.41
CA ALA A 138 -19.37 8.88 -8.95
C ALA A 138 -19.25 8.12 -10.29
N HIS A 139 -18.06 7.95 -10.84
CA HIS A 139 -17.84 7.36 -12.15
C HIS A 139 -16.90 6.16 -12.06
N ALA A 140 -17.18 5.14 -12.86
CA ALA A 140 -16.32 3.97 -12.99
C ALA A 140 -16.17 3.58 -14.48
N VAL A 141 -15.10 2.88 -14.79
CA VAL A 141 -14.86 2.30 -16.12
C VAL A 141 -14.96 0.77 -16.05
N ASN A 142 -15.21 0.14 -17.18
CA ASN A 142 -15.30 -1.32 -17.28
C ASN A 142 -14.06 -2.00 -16.69
N GLY A 143 -14.31 -2.96 -15.80
CA GLY A 143 -13.26 -3.70 -15.08
C GLY A 143 -12.92 -3.15 -13.70
N ASN A 144 -13.34 -1.94 -13.34
CA ASN A 144 -13.15 -1.44 -11.98
C ASN A 144 -13.86 -2.33 -10.94
N ILE A 145 -13.25 -2.43 -9.78
CA ILE A 145 -13.92 -2.89 -8.57
C ILE A 145 -14.52 -1.65 -7.90
N VAL A 146 -15.81 -1.66 -7.72
CA VAL A 146 -16.56 -0.53 -7.19
C VAL A 146 -17.23 -0.85 -5.87
N VAL A 147 -17.35 0.16 -5.02
CA VAL A 147 -18.33 0.20 -3.94
C VAL A 147 -19.54 0.94 -4.48
N ILE A 148 -20.69 0.30 -4.47
CA ILE A 148 -21.89 0.81 -5.10
C ILE A 148 -23.11 0.58 -4.19
N TYR A 149 -23.95 1.60 -4.07
CA TYR A 149 -25.26 1.47 -3.43
C TYR A 149 -26.21 0.73 -4.36
N ASP A 150 -26.81 -0.32 -3.84
CA ASP A 150 -27.79 -1.14 -4.53
C ASP A 150 -29.13 -1.03 -3.80
N PRO A 151 -30.14 -0.38 -4.39
CA PRO A 151 -31.44 -0.21 -3.76
C PRO A 151 -32.20 -1.52 -3.56
N THR A 152 -31.87 -2.58 -4.30
CA THR A 152 -32.53 -3.89 -4.15
C THR A 152 -32.21 -4.57 -2.82
N ILE A 153 -31.02 -4.29 -2.29
CA ILE A 153 -30.57 -4.78 -0.98
C ILE A 153 -30.59 -3.66 0.07
N ASN A 154 -30.99 -2.46 -0.32
CA ASN A 154 -30.95 -1.23 0.51
C ASN A 154 -29.59 -1.06 1.20
N GLY A 155 -28.50 -1.17 0.44
CA GLY A 155 -27.16 -1.14 1.01
C GLY A 155 -26.06 -1.05 -0.04
N TYR A 156 -24.83 -0.98 0.44
CA TYR A 156 -23.66 -0.96 -0.43
C TYR A 156 -23.10 -2.36 -0.64
N THR A 157 -22.54 -2.59 -1.82
CA THR A 157 -21.87 -3.85 -2.16
C THR A 157 -20.60 -3.57 -2.96
N VAL A 158 -19.66 -4.52 -2.93
CA VAL A 158 -18.44 -4.49 -3.76
C VAL A 158 -18.60 -5.49 -4.89
N LYS A 159 -18.44 -5.01 -6.13
CA LYS A 159 -18.54 -5.84 -7.33
C LYS A 159 -17.59 -5.34 -8.42
N LYS A 160 -17.33 -6.19 -9.39
CA LYS A 160 -16.71 -5.78 -10.64
C LYS A 160 -17.74 -5.09 -11.52
N PHE A 161 -17.43 -3.87 -11.92
CA PHE A 161 -18.29 -3.02 -12.73
C PHE A 161 -18.07 -3.25 -14.22
N SER A 162 -19.16 -3.32 -14.97
CA SER A 162 -19.15 -3.16 -16.42
C SER A 162 -20.43 -2.47 -16.89
N GLN A 163 -20.31 -1.64 -17.91
CA GLN A 163 -21.42 -0.94 -18.54
C GLN A 163 -21.37 -1.13 -20.05
N ASN A 164 -22.53 -1.45 -20.64
CA ASN A 164 -22.70 -1.53 -22.07
C ASN A 164 -24.02 -0.81 -22.44
N GLY A 165 -23.91 0.37 -23.07
CA GLY A 165 -25.04 1.25 -23.28
C GLY A 165 -25.69 1.63 -21.94
N ASP A 166 -27.00 1.42 -21.86
CA ASP A 166 -27.82 1.73 -20.68
C ASP A 166 -27.86 0.59 -19.64
N THR A 167 -27.08 -0.47 -19.85
CA THR A 167 -27.06 -1.62 -18.93
C THR A 167 -25.76 -1.66 -18.14
N VAL A 168 -25.87 -1.57 -16.82
CA VAL A 168 -24.79 -1.82 -15.86
C VAL A 168 -24.87 -3.26 -15.38
N THR A 169 -23.75 -3.94 -15.38
CA THR A 169 -23.59 -5.29 -14.82
C THR A 169 -22.61 -5.25 -13.67
N LEU A 170 -23.04 -5.72 -12.50
CA LEU A 170 -22.26 -5.89 -11.29
C LEU A 170 -21.92 -7.37 -11.11
N SER A 171 -20.69 -7.74 -11.40
CA SER A 171 -20.26 -9.13 -11.40
C SER A 171 -19.49 -9.48 -10.12
N PRO A 172 -19.86 -10.55 -9.42
CA PRO A 172 -19.04 -11.16 -8.38
C PRO A 172 -17.83 -11.86 -9.01
N TYR A 173 -16.77 -12.10 -8.22
CA TYR A 173 -15.71 -13.04 -8.59
C TYR A 173 -16.02 -14.48 -8.15
N ASN A 174 -16.76 -14.62 -7.05
CA ASN A 174 -17.20 -15.93 -6.57
C ASN A 174 -18.33 -16.45 -7.48
N LYS A 175 -18.12 -17.65 -8.07
CA LYS A 175 -19.04 -18.27 -9.02
C LYS A 175 -20.35 -18.75 -8.39
N ASP A 176 -20.40 -18.84 -7.07
CA ASP A 176 -21.62 -19.21 -6.33
C ASP A 176 -22.66 -18.07 -6.33
N TYR A 177 -22.25 -16.87 -6.71
CA TYR A 177 -23.08 -15.68 -6.83
C TYR A 177 -23.34 -15.32 -8.28
N LYS A 178 -24.55 -14.87 -8.58
CA LYS A 178 -24.94 -14.45 -9.93
C LYS A 178 -24.63 -12.97 -10.15
N PRO A 179 -24.23 -12.55 -11.37
CA PRO A 179 -24.18 -11.15 -11.75
C PRO A 179 -25.54 -10.48 -11.63
N MET A 180 -25.54 -9.23 -11.19
CA MET A 180 -26.73 -8.37 -11.15
C MET A 180 -26.69 -7.42 -12.34
N GLN A 181 -27.83 -7.22 -12.99
CA GLN A 181 -27.97 -6.34 -14.15
C GLN A 181 -29.02 -5.27 -13.90
N TYR A 182 -28.69 -4.06 -14.26
CA TYR A 182 -29.54 -2.87 -14.10
C TYR A 182 -29.62 -2.15 -15.43
N THR A 183 -30.81 -2.05 -16.01
CA THR A 183 -31.10 -1.23 -17.18
C THR A 183 -31.60 0.13 -16.71
N ASN A 184 -31.13 1.22 -17.32
CA ASN A 184 -31.38 2.60 -16.87
C ASN A 184 -31.01 2.78 -15.38
N PRO A 185 -29.71 2.63 -15.01
CA PRO A 185 -29.28 2.57 -13.62
C PRO A 185 -29.60 3.84 -12.81
N SER A 186 -29.71 4.99 -13.46
CA SER A 186 -30.12 6.26 -12.85
C SER A 186 -31.59 6.24 -12.39
N GLU A 187 -32.47 5.59 -13.15
CA GLU A 187 -33.87 5.44 -12.77
C GLU A 187 -34.02 4.47 -11.59
N GLN A 188 -33.11 3.49 -11.48
CA GLN A 188 -33.07 2.51 -10.41
C GLN A 188 -32.30 2.98 -9.17
N GLN A 189 -31.85 4.25 -9.14
CA GLN A 189 -31.11 4.84 -8.02
C GLN A 189 -29.79 4.11 -7.65
N LEU A 190 -29.19 3.42 -8.63
CA LEU A 190 -27.89 2.80 -8.46
C LEU A 190 -26.81 3.89 -8.36
N MET A 191 -26.05 3.97 -7.28
CA MET A 191 -25.07 5.01 -7.05
C MET A 191 -23.68 4.46 -6.74
N ILE A 192 -22.70 4.83 -7.56
CA ILE A 192 -21.30 4.52 -7.29
C ILE A 192 -20.82 5.42 -6.13
N TYR A 193 -20.40 4.80 -5.04
CA TYR A 193 -19.75 5.49 -3.92
C TYR A 193 -18.28 5.76 -4.21
N GLY A 194 -17.59 4.79 -4.84
CA GLY A 194 -16.21 4.94 -5.20
C GLY A 194 -15.62 3.73 -5.90
N VAL A 195 -14.38 3.88 -6.33
CA VAL A 195 -13.59 2.87 -7.02
C VAL A 195 -12.47 2.37 -6.09
N CYS A 196 -12.33 1.06 -5.96
CA CYS A 196 -11.24 0.45 -5.22
C CYS A 196 -9.91 0.66 -5.97
N VAL A 197 -8.94 1.25 -5.31
CA VAL A 197 -7.64 1.62 -5.87
C VAL A 197 -6.47 0.87 -5.22
N GLY A 198 -6.72 0.25 -4.08
CA GLY A 198 -5.75 -0.54 -3.34
C GLY A 198 -6.42 -1.52 -2.40
N LEU A 199 -5.62 -2.45 -1.89
CA LEU A 199 -6.01 -3.51 -0.98
C LEU A 199 -4.90 -3.75 0.03
N GLU A 200 -5.24 -3.77 1.31
CA GLU A 200 -4.38 -4.29 2.36
C GLU A 200 -4.94 -5.62 2.88
N ARG A 201 -4.08 -6.61 2.99
CA ARG A 201 -4.41 -7.91 3.57
C ARG A 201 -3.41 -8.28 4.66
N LYS A 202 -3.93 -8.54 5.85
CA LYS A 202 -3.13 -9.14 6.93
C LYS A 202 -3.04 -10.64 6.68
N LEU A 203 -1.82 -11.17 6.58
CA LEU A 203 -1.61 -12.60 6.61
C LEU A 203 -1.67 -13.05 8.08
N VAL A 204 -2.51 -14.02 8.35
CA VAL A 204 -2.69 -14.63 9.68
C VAL A 204 -1.76 -15.83 9.78
#